data_a9430d5195d4078f69305a99f8828dc6
#
_entry.id   a9430d5195d4078f69305a99f8828dc6
#
_cell.length_a   1.000
_cell.length_b   1.000
_cell.length_c   1.000
_cell.angle_alpha   90.00
_cell.angle_beta   90.00
_cell.angle_gamma   90.00
#
_symmetry.space_group_name_H-M   'P 1'
#
loop_
_entity.id
_entity.type
_entity.pdbx_description
1 polymer ?
#
loop_
_entity_poly.entity_id
_entity_poly.type
_entity_poly.pdbx_seq_one_letter_code
_entity_poly.pdbx_strand_id
1 'polypeptide(L)'
;MDYATLKLIWWLLVGVLLIGFAVTDGFDMGATALLPFLGKTDEERRIIVNTVGATWEGNQVWLITAGGAMFAAWPLVYAASFSGFYFAMLLVLFALFFRPVGFDYRSKRPDPRWRAGWDWGLFVGGFVPALVFGVAFGNLLQGVPFKFDSDLRVTYYGSFWALLNPFALLCGLVSLTMLVAHGAAFIKMKTNGAIARRASIALRASAFLAVALFVLAGVLVASTIGGFHITNAAPTNTVANPLLKEVAAGSGLWLANYGEYPWMIAAPVVGVAGGVLALLLAGSKQEKTTFFCTGLLITGVILTAGFSMFPFIMPSSLDPRSSLTVWDSTSSHMTLQVMLFAVIVFLPIVLLYTSWVYRVMRGKVTHQTLEENKHSMY
;
A
#
# COMPACT_ATOMS: atom_id res chain seq x y z
N MET A 1 9.67 17.69 -23.60
CA MET A 1 8.95 17.86 -22.30
C MET A 1 9.94 18.50 -21.33
N ASP A 2 9.53 19.50 -20.58
CA ASP A 2 10.43 20.12 -19.61
C ASP A 2 10.67 19.22 -18.39
N TYR A 3 11.73 19.51 -17.62
CA TYR A 3 12.16 18.64 -16.53
C TYR A 3 11.20 18.69 -15.35
N ALA A 4 10.58 19.81 -15.05
CA ALA A 4 9.62 19.94 -13.96
C ALA A 4 8.36 19.12 -14.24
N THR A 5 7.84 19.16 -15.46
CA THR A 5 6.69 18.34 -15.89
C THR A 5 7.01 16.84 -15.77
N LEU A 6 8.24 16.40 -16.15
CA LEU A 6 8.64 15.00 -16.01
C LEU A 6 8.69 14.56 -14.54
N LYS A 7 9.20 15.39 -13.64
CA LYS A 7 9.21 15.12 -12.21
C LYS A 7 7.81 14.89 -11.66
N LEU A 8 6.84 15.73 -12.06
CA LEU A 8 5.44 15.61 -11.66
C LEU A 8 4.78 14.34 -12.23
N ILE A 9 5.04 14.03 -13.50
CA ILE A 9 4.54 12.78 -14.13
C ILE A 9 5.05 11.57 -13.35
N TRP A 10 6.32 11.55 -12.98
CA TRP A 10 6.88 10.42 -12.23
C TRP A 10 6.28 10.30 -10.82
N TRP A 11 6.00 11.42 -10.16
CA TRP A 11 5.27 11.40 -8.88
C TRP A 11 3.88 10.77 -9.03
N LEU A 12 3.14 11.13 -10.08
CA LEU A 12 1.84 10.52 -10.39
C LEU A 12 1.97 9.03 -10.74
N LEU A 13 2.96 8.64 -11.55
CA LEU A 13 3.18 7.24 -11.92
C LEU A 13 3.52 6.36 -10.71
N VAL A 14 4.38 6.82 -9.81
CA VAL A 14 4.66 6.07 -8.57
C VAL A 14 3.42 6.00 -7.67
N GLY A 15 2.63 7.08 -7.59
CA GLY A 15 1.33 7.05 -6.92
C GLY A 15 0.39 5.98 -7.49
N VAL A 16 0.31 5.87 -8.83
CA VAL A 16 -0.46 4.82 -9.51
C VAL A 16 0.08 3.43 -9.21
N LEU A 17 1.41 3.24 -9.15
CA LEU A 17 2.02 1.96 -8.77
C LEU A 17 1.68 1.55 -7.33
N LEU A 18 1.71 2.49 -6.39
CA LEU A 18 1.35 2.24 -4.99
C LEU A 18 -0.14 1.90 -4.85
N ILE A 19 -1.02 2.61 -5.54
CA ILE A 19 -2.46 2.31 -5.57
C ILE A 19 -2.69 0.95 -6.23
N GLY A 20 -2.06 0.69 -7.37
CA GLY A 20 -2.13 -0.58 -8.08
C GLY A 20 -1.72 -1.74 -7.18
N PHE A 21 -0.60 -1.61 -6.47
CA PHE A 21 -0.16 -2.59 -5.48
C PHE A 21 -1.21 -2.80 -4.37
N ALA A 22 -1.66 -1.72 -3.74
CA ALA A 22 -2.59 -1.83 -2.62
C ALA A 22 -3.98 -2.36 -3.03
N VAL A 23 -4.42 -2.13 -4.28
CA VAL A 23 -5.70 -2.64 -4.80
C VAL A 23 -5.56 -4.07 -5.32
N THR A 24 -4.41 -4.49 -5.85
CA THR A 24 -4.23 -5.85 -6.36
C THR A 24 -3.64 -6.80 -5.30
N ASP A 25 -2.44 -6.59 -4.80
CA ASP A 25 -1.85 -7.44 -3.76
C ASP A 25 -2.49 -7.20 -2.37
N GLY A 26 -3.15 -6.06 -2.18
CA GLY A 26 -3.86 -5.75 -0.92
C GLY A 26 -4.98 -6.72 -0.59
N PHE A 27 -5.74 -7.22 -1.57
CA PHE A 27 -6.73 -8.24 -1.28
C PHE A 27 -6.09 -9.62 -0.99
N ASP A 28 -4.93 -9.92 -1.55
CA ASP A 28 -4.19 -11.15 -1.25
C ASP A 28 -3.67 -11.12 0.19
N MET A 29 -3.09 -9.98 0.63
CA MET A 29 -2.68 -9.77 2.02
C MET A 29 -3.88 -9.85 2.97
N GLY A 30 -4.99 -9.19 2.65
CA GLY A 30 -6.20 -9.23 3.46
C GLY A 30 -6.81 -10.62 3.55
N ALA A 31 -6.82 -11.38 2.45
CA ALA A 31 -7.33 -12.74 2.42
C ALA A 31 -6.47 -13.71 3.24
N THR A 32 -5.13 -13.61 3.13
CA THR A 32 -4.21 -14.43 3.92
C THR A 32 -4.23 -14.05 5.40
N ALA A 33 -4.36 -12.78 5.75
CA ALA A 33 -4.57 -12.32 7.12
C ALA A 33 -5.89 -12.84 7.74
N LEU A 34 -6.91 -13.09 6.92
CA LEU A 34 -8.20 -13.64 7.38
C LEU A 34 -8.25 -15.17 7.38
N LEU A 35 -7.31 -15.85 6.75
CA LEU A 35 -7.33 -17.29 6.52
C LEU A 35 -7.59 -18.14 7.79
N PRO A 36 -6.85 -17.97 8.91
CA PRO A 36 -7.08 -18.79 10.11
C PRO A 36 -8.44 -18.53 10.77
N PHE A 37 -9.01 -17.36 10.57
CA PHE A 37 -10.25 -16.91 11.22
C PHE A 37 -11.50 -17.29 10.43
N LEU A 38 -11.46 -17.20 9.11
CA LEU A 38 -12.59 -17.50 8.23
C LEU A 38 -12.69 -18.99 7.89
N GLY A 39 -11.57 -19.67 7.67
CA GLY A 39 -11.52 -21.10 7.38
C GLY A 39 -11.57 -21.95 8.66
N LYS A 40 -12.69 -22.60 8.92
CA LYS A 40 -12.90 -23.44 10.12
C LYS A 40 -12.48 -24.89 9.90
N THR A 41 -12.54 -25.39 8.67
CA THR A 41 -12.05 -26.70 8.26
C THR A 41 -10.86 -26.55 7.32
N ASP A 42 -10.09 -27.62 7.15
CA ASP A 42 -8.96 -27.62 6.20
C ASP A 42 -9.41 -27.33 4.78
N GLU A 43 -10.57 -27.88 4.37
CA GLU A 43 -11.16 -27.66 3.07
C GLU A 43 -11.56 -26.19 2.87
N GLU A 44 -12.21 -25.55 3.86
CA GLU A 44 -12.55 -24.13 3.79
C GLU A 44 -11.30 -23.25 3.66
N ARG A 45 -10.21 -23.58 4.37
CA ARG A 45 -8.92 -22.89 4.24
C ARG A 45 -8.33 -23.08 2.85
N ARG A 46 -8.40 -24.29 2.30
CA ARG A 46 -7.96 -24.58 0.94
C ARG A 46 -8.78 -23.79 -0.09
N ILE A 47 -10.10 -23.66 0.07
CA ILE A 47 -10.94 -22.80 -0.76
C ILE A 47 -10.44 -21.35 -0.70
N ILE A 48 -10.20 -20.79 0.50
CA ILE A 48 -9.74 -19.41 0.66
C ILE A 48 -8.36 -19.22 0.00
N VAL A 49 -7.41 -20.11 0.22
CA VAL A 49 -6.08 -20.09 -0.42
C VAL A 49 -6.21 -20.01 -1.94
N ASN A 50 -7.07 -20.84 -2.53
CA ASN A 50 -7.26 -20.88 -3.98
C ASN A 50 -8.04 -19.69 -4.54
N THR A 51 -8.68 -18.85 -3.72
CA THR A 51 -9.25 -17.59 -4.21
C THR A 51 -8.20 -16.62 -4.70
N VAL A 52 -7.02 -16.61 -4.09
CA VAL A 52 -5.89 -15.70 -4.37
C VAL A 52 -4.72 -16.40 -5.05
N GLY A 53 -4.60 -17.73 -4.90
CA GLY A 53 -3.46 -18.53 -5.34
C GLY A 53 -3.06 -18.33 -6.80
N ALA A 54 -4.02 -18.10 -7.69
CA ALA A 54 -3.73 -17.93 -9.12
C ALA A 54 -3.23 -16.54 -9.53
N THR A 55 -3.30 -15.53 -8.65
CA THR A 55 -3.04 -14.12 -9.01
C THR A 55 -2.02 -13.41 -8.14
N TRP A 56 -1.70 -13.93 -6.96
CA TRP A 56 -0.88 -13.25 -5.96
C TRP A 56 0.54 -12.90 -6.47
N GLU A 57 1.18 -13.78 -7.24
CA GLU A 57 2.52 -13.49 -7.79
C GLU A 57 2.50 -12.29 -8.73
N GLY A 58 1.53 -12.25 -9.65
CA GLY A 58 1.35 -11.14 -10.57
C GLY A 58 1.00 -9.83 -9.85
N ASN A 59 0.24 -9.92 -8.77
CA ASN A 59 -0.14 -8.76 -7.96
C ASN A 59 1.05 -8.19 -7.17
N GLN A 60 1.93 -9.05 -6.64
CA GLN A 60 3.11 -8.63 -5.89
C GLN A 60 4.14 -7.89 -6.76
N VAL A 61 4.14 -8.11 -8.07
CA VAL A 61 5.04 -7.41 -9.01
C VAL A 61 4.86 -5.88 -8.94
N TRP A 62 3.67 -5.38 -8.61
CA TRP A 62 3.45 -3.94 -8.45
C TRP A 62 4.33 -3.32 -7.35
N LEU A 63 4.56 -4.04 -6.23
CA LEU A 63 5.46 -3.59 -5.16
C LEU A 63 6.91 -3.51 -5.65
N ILE A 64 7.37 -4.55 -6.33
CA ILE A 64 8.75 -4.62 -6.85
C ILE A 64 8.96 -3.52 -7.89
N THR A 65 7.98 -3.31 -8.77
CA THR A 65 8.00 -2.25 -9.78
C THR A 65 8.01 -0.87 -9.14
N ALA A 66 7.22 -0.65 -8.08
CA ALA A 66 7.22 0.62 -7.34
C ALA A 66 8.58 0.90 -6.69
N GLY A 67 9.21 -0.12 -6.06
CA GLY A 67 10.56 -0.01 -5.51
C GLY A 67 11.62 0.30 -6.57
N GLY A 68 11.58 -0.39 -7.72
CA GLY A 68 12.46 -0.15 -8.85
C GLY A 68 12.27 1.24 -9.49
N ALA A 69 11.02 1.68 -9.64
CA ALA A 69 10.68 3.01 -10.13
C ALA A 69 11.18 4.10 -9.17
N MET A 70 11.03 3.90 -7.85
CA MET A 70 11.54 4.82 -6.84
C MET A 70 13.08 4.89 -6.87
N PHE A 71 13.77 3.75 -6.99
CA PHE A 71 15.22 3.69 -7.14
C PHE A 71 15.71 4.51 -8.33
N ALA A 72 15.05 4.37 -9.47
CA ALA A 72 15.49 5.01 -10.71
C ALA A 72 15.02 6.47 -10.83
N ALA A 73 13.82 6.81 -10.35
CA ALA A 73 13.28 8.18 -10.44
C ALA A 73 13.75 9.09 -9.27
N TRP A 74 13.85 8.55 -8.05
CA TRP A 74 14.28 9.29 -6.86
C TRP A 74 15.35 8.55 -6.07
N PRO A 75 16.60 8.49 -6.56
CA PRO A 75 17.67 7.73 -5.92
C PRO A 75 17.97 8.20 -4.49
N LEU A 76 17.85 9.49 -4.19
CA LEU A 76 18.04 10.02 -2.83
C LEU A 76 16.93 9.55 -1.88
N VAL A 77 15.68 9.49 -2.34
CA VAL A 77 14.55 8.95 -1.54
C VAL A 77 14.77 7.46 -1.29
N TYR A 78 15.17 6.72 -2.32
CA TYR A 78 15.46 5.29 -2.17
C TYR A 78 16.58 5.06 -1.14
N ALA A 79 17.69 5.76 -1.27
CA ALA A 79 18.83 5.63 -0.35
C ALA A 79 18.44 5.98 1.10
N ALA A 80 17.73 7.09 1.31
CA ALA A 80 17.33 7.53 2.63
C ALA A 80 16.29 6.59 3.27
N SER A 81 15.29 6.14 2.50
CA SER A 81 14.23 5.25 2.99
C SER A 81 14.75 3.86 3.32
N PHE A 82 15.57 3.25 2.45
CA PHE A 82 16.16 1.93 2.72
C PHE A 82 17.17 1.94 3.86
N SER A 83 17.86 3.05 4.09
CA SER A 83 18.72 3.21 5.26
C SER A 83 17.88 3.41 6.53
N GLY A 84 16.88 4.29 6.51
CA GLY A 84 16.08 4.64 7.67
C GLY A 84 15.09 3.56 8.10
N PHE A 85 14.44 2.91 7.14
CA PHE A 85 13.48 1.83 7.39
C PHE A 85 14.07 0.42 7.22
N TYR A 86 15.40 0.28 7.30
CA TYR A 86 16.11 -0.96 7.00
C TYR A 86 15.51 -2.19 7.71
N PHE A 87 15.35 -2.13 9.04
CA PHE A 87 14.79 -3.25 9.81
C PHE A 87 13.30 -3.47 9.52
N ALA A 88 12.53 -2.41 9.28
CA ALA A 88 11.13 -2.53 8.87
C ALA A 88 11.01 -3.20 7.49
N MET A 89 11.89 -2.84 6.56
CA MET A 89 11.98 -3.47 5.24
C MET A 89 12.35 -4.95 5.32
N LEU A 90 13.33 -5.31 6.17
CA LEU A 90 13.68 -6.71 6.42
C LEU A 90 12.51 -7.50 7.03
N LEU A 91 11.78 -6.90 7.98
CA LEU A 91 10.60 -7.53 8.58
C LEU A 91 9.52 -7.83 7.54
N VAL A 92 9.25 -6.87 6.64
CA VAL A 92 8.32 -7.07 5.51
C VAL A 92 8.82 -8.18 4.60
N LEU A 93 10.10 -8.15 4.21
CA LEU A 93 10.70 -9.14 3.32
C LEU A 93 10.58 -10.56 3.90
N PHE A 94 10.95 -10.75 5.17
CA PHE A 94 10.85 -12.05 5.84
C PHE A 94 9.39 -12.51 5.99
N ALA A 95 8.47 -11.59 6.26
CA ALA A 95 7.05 -11.92 6.29
C ALA A 95 6.53 -12.36 4.91
N LEU A 96 6.94 -11.67 3.85
CA LEU A 96 6.54 -12.01 2.48
C LEU A 96 7.07 -13.38 2.03
N PHE A 97 8.20 -13.88 2.56
CA PHE A 97 8.70 -15.23 2.25
C PHE A 97 7.73 -16.35 2.63
N PHE A 98 6.87 -16.13 3.62
CA PHE A 98 5.86 -17.13 3.98
C PHE A 98 4.79 -17.32 2.90
N ARG A 99 4.58 -16.36 1.99
CA ARG A 99 3.54 -16.45 0.96
C ARG A 99 3.88 -17.51 -0.10
N PRO A 100 4.98 -17.42 -0.88
CA PRO A 100 5.31 -18.41 -1.89
C PRO A 100 5.45 -19.80 -1.29
N VAL A 101 6.17 -19.92 -0.17
CA VAL A 101 6.37 -21.22 0.47
C VAL A 101 5.05 -21.77 1.04
N GLY A 102 4.23 -20.92 1.66
CA GLY A 102 2.94 -21.33 2.24
C GLY A 102 1.94 -21.78 1.18
N PHE A 103 1.82 -21.07 0.07
CA PHE A 103 0.94 -21.48 -1.02
C PHE A 103 1.36 -22.85 -1.59
N ASP A 104 2.64 -23.05 -1.90
CA ASP A 104 3.10 -24.26 -2.55
C ASP A 104 3.18 -25.48 -1.61
N TYR A 105 3.59 -25.28 -0.35
CA TYR A 105 3.94 -26.40 0.55
C TYR A 105 2.84 -26.77 1.55
N ARG A 106 1.86 -25.89 1.81
CA ARG A 106 0.76 -26.16 2.75
C ARG A 106 0.07 -27.51 2.50
N SER A 107 -0.27 -27.78 1.25
CA SER A 107 -1.05 -28.97 0.86
C SER A 107 -0.21 -30.18 0.50
N LYS A 108 1.14 -30.07 0.52
CA LYS A 108 2.05 -31.22 0.18
C LYS A 108 2.08 -32.31 1.22
N ARG A 109 1.70 -32.03 2.48
CA ARG A 109 1.64 -33.03 3.55
C ARG A 109 0.23 -33.11 4.14
N PRO A 110 -0.27 -34.31 4.46
CA PRO A 110 -1.57 -34.50 5.07
C PRO A 110 -1.62 -34.14 6.56
N ASP A 111 -0.46 -33.93 7.22
CA ASP A 111 -0.35 -33.62 8.62
C ASP A 111 -1.07 -32.32 9.00
N PRO A 112 -2.07 -32.34 9.89
CA PRO A 112 -2.83 -31.16 10.31
C PRO A 112 -1.95 -30.08 10.98
N ARG A 113 -0.89 -30.47 11.68
CA ARG A 113 0.03 -29.51 12.33
C ARG A 113 0.85 -28.76 11.29
N TRP A 114 1.30 -29.46 10.25
CA TRP A 114 1.99 -28.86 9.11
C TRP A 114 1.10 -27.82 8.41
N ARG A 115 -0.13 -28.19 8.11
CA ARG A 115 -1.10 -27.28 7.45
C ARG A 115 -1.43 -26.07 8.32
N ALA A 116 -1.66 -26.28 9.62
CA ALA A 116 -1.90 -25.18 10.56
C ALA A 116 -0.68 -24.24 10.67
N GLY A 117 0.53 -24.77 10.67
CA GLY A 117 1.75 -23.98 10.67
C GLY A 117 1.84 -23.05 9.46
N TRP A 118 1.54 -23.57 8.26
CA TRP A 118 1.53 -22.75 7.04
C TRP A 118 0.33 -21.76 6.97
N ASP A 119 -0.83 -22.10 7.54
CA ASP A 119 -1.94 -21.16 7.67
C ASP A 119 -1.52 -19.92 8.49
N TRP A 120 -0.79 -20.12 9.58
CA TRP A 120 -0.23 -19.03 10.37
C TRP A 120 0.94 -18.33 9.67
N GLY A 121 1.75 -19.05 8.90
CA GLY A 121 2.77 -18.45 8.03
C GLY A 121 2.14 -17.50 7.00
N LEU A 122 1.09 -17.93 6.30
CA LEU A 122 0.32 -17.10 5.36
C LEU A 122 -0.33 -15.89 6.06
N PHE A 123 -0.85 -16.09 7.28
CA PHE A 123 -1.33 -14.98 8.11
C PHE A 123 -0.24 -13.93 8.35
N VAL A 124 0.96 -14.35 8.78
CA VAL A 124 2.10 -13.44 9.00
C VAL A 124 2.45 -12.72 7.69
N GLY A 125 2.50 -13.46 6.56
CA GLY A 125 2.79 -12.91 5.24
C GLY A 125 1.77 -11.90 4.71
N GLY A 126 0.54 -11.91 5.24
CA GLY A 126 -0.48 -10.91 4.93
C GLY A 126 -0.55 -9.78 5.95
N PHE A 127 -0.57 -10.13 7.22
CA PHE A 127 -0.76 -9.19 8.33
C PHE A 127 0.41 -8.22 8.51
N VAL A 128 1.64 -8.74 8.55
CA VAL A 128 2.83 -7.93 8.86
C VAL A 128 3.10 -6.88 7.79
N PRO A 129 3.14 -7.21 6.47
CA PRO A 129 3.32 -6.19 5.45
C PRO A 129 2.20 -5.15 5.46
N ALA A 130 0.94 -5.58 5.59
CA ALA A 130 -0.21 -4.67 5.62
C ALA A 130 -0.13 -3.66 6.78
N LEU A 131 0.38 -4.06 7.94
CA LEU A 131 0.59 -3.17 9.09
C LEU A 131 1.80 -2.25 8.86
N VAL A 132 2.93 -2.81 8.46
CA VAL A 132 4.22 -2.09 8.36
C VAL A 132 4.18 -0.99 7.31
N PHE A 133 3.49 -1.19 6.17
CA PHE A 133 3.33 -0.14 5.17
C PHE A 133 2.63 1.10 5.75
N GLY A 134 1.56 0.91 6.53
CA GLY A 134 0.90 2.04 7.19
C GLY A 134 1.77 2.70 8.26
N VAL A 135 2.52 1.91 9.04
CA VAL A 135 3.50 2.44 10.01
C VAL A 135 4.55 3.30 9.31
N ALA A 136 5.04 2.87 8.15
CA ALA A 136 6.00 3.66 7.38
C ALA A 136 5.42 5.01 6.94
N PHE A 137 4.19 5.03 6.39
CA PHE A 137 3.52 6.27 6.01
C PHE A 137 3.24 7.19 7.21
N GLY A 138 2.87 6.63 8.38
CA GLY A 138 2.71 7.40 9.60
C GLY A 138 3.99 8.09 10.06
N ASN A 139 5.14 7.44 9.89
CA ASN A 139 6.44 8.04 10.15
C ASN A 139 6.81 9.11 9.11
N LEU A 140 6.48 8.91 7.83
CA LEU A 140 6.67 9.93 6.81
C LEU A 140 5.87 11.21 7.13
N LEU A 141 4.62 11.09 7.56
CA LEU A 141 3.80 12.23 7.96
C LEU A 141 4.37 13.00 9.16
N GLN A 142 5.08 12.34 10.09
CA GLN A 142 5.74 12.98 11.22
C GLN A 142 7.12 13.56 10.86
N GLY A 143 7.67 13.18 9.73
CA GLY A 143 9.06 13.41 9.36
C GLY A 143 10.00 12.39 9.99
N VAL A 144 10.98 11.98 9.23
CA VAL A 144 11.95 10.93 9.59
C VAL A 144 13.27 11.56 10.01
N PRO A 145 13.96 11.08 11.06
CA PRO A 145 15.15 11.72 11.60
C PRO A 145 16.41 11.40 10.77
N PHE A 146 16.57 12.04 9.63
CA PHE A 146 17.77 11.98 8.78
C PHE A 146 18.24 13.39 8.39
N LYS A 147 19.47 13.50 7.95
CA LYS A 147 20.03 14.72 7.35
C LYS A 147 21.03 14.38 6.25
N PHE A 148 21.23 15.32 5.34
CA PHE A 148 22.29 15.30 4.35
C PHE A 148 23.46 16.19 4.81
N ASP A 149 24.69 15.75 4.53
CA ASP A 149 25.88 16.60 4.61
C ASP A 149 26.07 17.41 3.28
N SER A 150 27.13 18.22 3.23
CA SER A 150 27.47 19.03 2.05
C SER A 150 27.71 18.19 0.78
N ASP A 151 28.10 16.93 0.93
CA ASP A 151 28.37 15.98 -0.15
C ASP A 151 27.11 15.15 -0.54
N LEU A 152 25.94 15.52 0.00
CA LEU A 152 24.66 14.81 -0.15
C LEU A 152 24.69 13.34 0.32
N ARG A 153 25.51 13.05 1.35
CA ARG A 153 25.48 11.75 2.02
C ARG A 153 24.41 11.76 3.09
N VAL A 154 23.52 10.79 3.04
CA VAL A 154 22.45 10.65 4.04
C VAL A 154 22.97 9.96 5.30
N THR A 155 22.63 10.53 6.47
CA THR A 155 22.82 9.89 7.78
C THR A 155 21.48 9.83 8.50
N TYR A 156 21.12 8.63 8.95
CA TYR A 156 19.89 8.36 9.70
C TYR A 156 20.19 8.25 11.20
N TYR A 157 19.41 8.94 12.03
CA TYR A 157 19.62 9.04 13.48
C TYR A 157 18.51 8.36 14.31
N GLY A 158 17.54 7.75 13.66
CA GLY A 158 16.45 7.07 14.34
C GLY A 158 16.78 5.63 14.73
N SER A 159 15.88 5.03 15.51
CA SER A 159 15.93 3.60 15.83
C SER A 159 14.68 2.88 15.29
N PHE A 160 14.76 1.56 15.15
CA PHE A 160 13.59 0.76 14.77
C PHE A 160 12.41 0.94 15.74
N TRP A 161 12.68 0.99 17.04
CA TRP A 161 11.64 1.14 18.05
C TRP A 161 10.94 2.50 18.00
N ALA A 162 11.64 3.55 17.59
CA ALA A 162 11.05 4.88 17.40
C ALA A 162 10.04 4.93 16.25
N LEU A 163 10.14 4.02 15.27
CA LEU A 163 9.15 3.88 14.19
C LEU A 163 7.80 3.38 14.69
N LEU A 164 7.76 2.68 15.83
CA LEU A 164 6.56 2.12 16.44
C LEU A 164 5.87 3.10 17.39
N ASN A 165 5.87 4.38 17.06
CA ASN A 165 5.17 5.41 17.84
C ASN A 165 3.64 5.31 17.67
N PRO A 166 2.85 5.88 18.59
CA PRO A 166 1.39 5.72 18.60
C PRO A 166 0.69 6.17 17.32
N PHE A 167 1.13 7.28 16.71
CA PHE A 167 0.52 7.76 15.47
C PHE A 167 0.88 6.87 14.28
N ALA A 168 2.13 6.42 14.17
CA ALA A 168 2.54 5.48 13.14
C ALA A 168 1.80 4.13 13.27
N LEU A 169 1.60 3.63 14.49
CA LEU A 169 0.78 2.43 14.74
C LEU A 169 -0.68 2.64 14.34
N LEU A 170 -1.26 3.82 14.60
CA LEU A 170 -2.59 4.18 14.12
C LEU A 170 -2.67 4.09 12.59
N CYS A 171 -1.71 4.68 11.87
CA CYS A 171 -1.63 4.58 10.41
C CYS A 171 -1.44 3.12 9.94
N GLY A 172 -0.67 2.33 10.70
CA GLY A 172 -0.54 0.89 10.49
C GLY A 172 -1.88 0.17 10.58
N LEU A 173 -2.70 0.50 11.59
CA LEU A 173 -4.04 -0.08 11.76
C LEU A 173 -5.01 0.39 10.66
N VAL A 174 -4.91 1.63 10.18
CA VAL A 174 -5.67 2.09 8.99
C VAL A 174 -5.33 1.21 7.79
N SER A 175 -4.04 1.04 7.49
CA SER A 175 -3.58 0.20 6.37
C SER A 175 -4.06 -1.24 6.52
N LEU A 176 -3.82 -1.86 7.68
CA LEU A 176 -4.24 -3.24 7.95
C LEU A 176 -5.76 -3.41 7.77
N THR A 177 -6.55 -2.54 8.38
CA THR A 177 -8.02 -2.69 8.35
C THR A 177 -8.61 -2.45 6.97
N MET A 178 -8.09 -1.50 6.18
CA MET A 178 -8.54 -1.30 4.81
C MET A 178 -8.18 -2.49 3.89
N LEU A 179 -6.98 -3.06 4.03
CA LEU A 179 -6.56 -4.23 3.25
C LEU A 179 -7.32 -5.50 3.67
N VAL A 180 -7.57 -5.69 4.96
CA VAL A 180 -8.44 -6.77 5.47
C VAL A 180 -9.87 -6.63 4.95
N ALA A 181 -10.43 -5.41 4.90
CA ALA A 181 -11.75 -5.16 4.31
C ALA A 181 -11.77 -5.54 2.82
N HIS A 182 -10.70 -5.20 2.10
CA HIS A 182 -10.57 -5.51 0.67
C HIS A 182 -10.44 -7.02 0.42
N GLY A 183 -9.63 -7.72 1.21
CA GLY A 183 -9.53 -9.18 1.18
C GLY A 183 -10.83 -9.89 1.55
N ALA A 184 -11.55 -9.39 2.56
CA ALA A 184 -12.86 -9.92 2.93
C ALA A 184 -13.90 -9.74 1.81
N ALA A 185 -13.90 -8.59 1.12
CA ALA A 185 -14.76 -8.34 -0.04
C ALA A 185 -14.42 -9.29 -1.20
N PHE A 186 -13.12 -9.55 -1.43
CA PHE A 186 -12.68 -10.49 -2.46
C PHE A 186 -13.08 -11.93 -2.14
N ILE A 187 -12.82 -12.41 -0.91
CA ILE A 187 -13.25 -13.75 -0.47
C ILE A 187 -14.77 -13.90 -0.62
N LYS A 188 -15.57 -12.90 -0.19
CA LYS A 188 -17.01 -12.91 -0.37
C LYS A 188 -17.41 -13.07 -1.85
N MET A 189 -16.75 -12.34 -2.74
CA MET A 189 -17.01 -12.38 -4.19
C MET A 189 -16.64 -13.74 -4.80
N LYS A 190 -15.60 -14.39 -4.28
CA LYS A 190 -15.02 -15.62 -4.81
C LYS A 190 -15.56 -16.91 -4.17
N THR A 191 -16.35 -16.82 -3.11
CA THR A 191 -16.85 -18.00 -2.37
C THR A 191 -18.36 -17.97 -2.19
N ASN A 192 -18.91 -19.03 -1.60
CA ASN A 192 -20.34 -19.17 -1.28
C ASN A 192 -20.53 -19.63 0.18
N GLY A 193 -21.77 -19.69 0.62
CA GLY A 193 -22.20 -20.35 1.86
C GLY A 193 -21.60 -19.72 3.12
N ALA A 194 -21.04 -20.55 3.99
CA ALA A 194 -20.54 -20.15 5.31
C ALA A 194 -19.33 -19.24 5.24
N ILE A 195 -18.40 -19.46 4.30
CA ILE A 195 -17.21 -18.65 4.09
C ILE A 195 -17.61 -17.23 3.68
N ALA A 196 -18.46 -17.08 2.67
CA ALA A 196 -18.93 -15.78 2.19
C ALA A 196 -19.68 -15.00 3.29
N ARG A 197 -20.49 -15.70 4.14
CA ARG A 197 -21.17 -15.08 5.27
C ARG A 197 -20.19 -14.56 6.32
N ARG A 198 -19.17 -15.35 6.71
CA ARG A 198 -18.12 -14.93 7.65
C ARG A 198 -17.28 -13.78 7.06
N ALA A 199 -16.95 -13.84 5.77
CA ALA A 199 -16.29 -12.76 5.07
C ALA A 199 -17.09 -11.45 5.08
N SER A 200 -18.43 -11.52 4.94
CA SER A 200 -19.29 -10.34 5.06
C SER A 200 -19.26 -9.70 6.46
N ILE A 201 -19.14 -10.51 7.51
CA ILE A 201 -19.03 -10.01 8.90
C ILE A 201 -17.66 -9.33 9.09
N ALA A 202 -16.58 -10.00 8.64
CA ALA A 202 -15.23 -9.44 8.70
C ALA A 202 -15.12 -8.13 7.90
N LEU A 203 -15.73 -8.07 6.72
CA LEU A 203 -15.80 -6.87 5.90
C LEU A 203 -16.47 -5.70 6.63
N ARG A 204 -17.63 -5.94 7.28
CA ARG A 204 -18.32 -4.88 8.06
C ARG A 204 -17.43 -4.32 9.14
N ALA A 205 -16.85 -5.20 9.96
CA ALA A 205 -16.01 -4.78 11.08
C ALA A 205 -14.77 -4.03 10.60
N SER A 206 -14.06 -4.56 9.60
CA SER A 206 -12.82 -3.96 9.11
C SER A 206 -13.07 -2.67 8.32
N ALA A 207 -14.12 -2.57 7.51
CA ALA A 207 -14.47 -1.34 6.81
C ALA A 207 -14.89 -0.22 7.79
N PHE A 208 -15.67 -0.53 8.82
CA PHE A 208 -15.99 0.42 9.89
C PHE A 208 -14.73 0.91 10.60
N LEU A 209 -13.85 -0.01 11.01
CA LEU A 209 -12.61 0.35 11.68
C LEU A 209 -11.69 1.18 10.76
N ALA A 210 -11.57 0.81 9.48
CA ALA A 210 -10.76 1.55 8.54
C ALA A 210 -11.21 3.00 8.39
N VAL A 211 -12.51 3.24 8.23
CA VAL A 211 -13.07 4.60 8.13
C VAL A 211 -12.88 5.36 9.45
N ALA A 212 -13.19 4.74 10.58
CA ALA A 212 -13.09 5.39 11.90
C ALA A 212 -11.62 5.78 12.22
N LEU A 213 -10.68 4.86 12.00
CA LEU A 213 -9.26 5.10 12.24
C LEU A 213 -8.68 6.11 11.23
N PHE A 214 -9.11 6.09 9.97
CA PHE A 214 -8.70 7.06 8.96
C PHE A 214 -9.16 8.49 9.32
N VAL A 215 -10.41 8.64 9.74
CA VAL A 215 -10.94 9.94 10.22
C VAL A 215 -10.17 10.40 11.45
N LEU A 216 -9.91 9.50 12.42
CA LEU A 216 -9.12 9.80 13.62
C LEU A 216 -7.70 10.26 13.23
N ALA A 217 -7.04 9.54 12.32
CA ALA A 217 -5.72 9.94 11.83
C ALA A 217 -5.75 11.32 11.16
N GLY A 218 -6.79 11.62 10.36
CA GLY A 218 -6.99 12.93 9.75
C GLY A 218 -7.16 14.05 10.78
N VAL A 219 -7.92 13.82 11.85
CA VAL A 219 -8.08 14.79 12.95
C VAL A 219 -6.74 15.04 13.65
N LEU A 220 -5.94 14.00 13.90
CA LEU A 220 -4.62 14.15 14.51
C LEU A 220 -3.63 14.89 13.58
N VAL A 221 -3.68 14.64 12.28
CA VAL A 221 -2.87 15.39 11.29
C VAL A 221 -3.27 16.86 11.27
N ALA A 222 -4.56 17.17 11.43
CA ALA A 222 -5.03 18.55 11.46
C ALA A 222 -4.64 19.30 12.74
N SER A 223 -4.54 18.61 13.88
CA SER A 223 -4.43 19.23 15.21
C SER A 223 -3.07 19.08 15.88
N THR A 224 -2.42 17.92 15.77
CA THR A 224 -1.24 17.58 16.59
C THR A 224 0.00 17.19 15.79
N ILE A 225 -0.17 16.61 14.60
CA ILE A 225 0.96 16.18 13.80
C ILE A 225 1.52 17.38 13.03
N GLY A 226 2.79 17.70 13.26
CA GLY A 226 3.48 18.76 12.53
C GLY A 226 3.61 18.41 11.05
N GLY A 227 3.25 19.36 10.20
CA GLY A 227 3.48 19.29 8.76
C GLY A 227 4.71 20.08 8.34
N PHE A 228 5.00 20.07 7.04
CA PHE A 228 6.13 20.78 6.43
C PHE A 228 5.64 21.64 5.29
N HIS A 229 6.27 22.81 5.11
CA HIS A 229 5.95 23.74 4.02
C HIS A 229 7.23 24.37 3.48
N ILE A 230 7.35 24.47 2.14
CA ILE A 230 8.50 25.11 1.50
C ILE A 230 8.30 26.61 1.56
N THR A 231 9.19 27.33 2.26
CA THR A 231 9.15 28.79 2.38
C THR A 231 9.96 29.49 1.28
N ASN A 232 11.05 28.84 0.85
CA ASN A 232 11.86 29.28 -0.28
C ASN A 232 12.19 28.07 -1.15
N ALA A 233 11.69 28.03 -2.36
CA ALA A 233 11.82 26.91 -3.27
C ALA A 233 13.14 26.96 -4.07
N ALA A 234 13.82 25.85 -4.21
CA ALA A 234 14.86 25.71 -5.22
C ALA A 234 14.25 25.71 -6.63
N PRO A 235 15.03 26.13 -7.66
CA PRO A 235 14.56 26.07 -9.03
C PRO A 235 14.17 24.64 -9.46
N THR A 236 12.97 24.46 -10.04
CA THR A 236 12.42 23.13 -10.35
C THR A 236 13.10 22.44 -11.54
N ASN A 237 13.76 23.22 -12.42
CA ASN A 237 14.44 22.73 -13.63
C ASN A 237 15.94 22.49 -13.45
N THR A 238 16.44 22.45 -12.21
CA THR A 238 17.85 22.19 -11.91
C THR A 238 18.13 20.76 -11.49
N VAL A 239 19.41 20.41 -11.42
CA VAL A 239 19.89 19.13 -10.87
C VAL A 239 19.43 19.00 -9.43
N ALA A 240 19.09 17.78 -9.02
CA ALA A 240 18.61 17.47 -7.68
C ALA A 240 19.62 17.88 -6.59
N ASN A 241 19.20 18.78 -5.72
CA ASN A 241 19.91 19.15 -4.49
C ASN A 241 18.92 19.61 -3.43
N PRO A 242 18.59 18.76 -2.45
CA PRO A 242 17.61 19.07 -1.41
C PRO A 242 18.02 20.21 -0.49
N LEU A 243 19.31 20.55 -0.39
CA LEU A 243 19.82 21.59 0.53
C LEU A 243 19.62 23.03 0.04
N LEU A 244 19.14 23.21 -1.20
CA LEU A 244 18.95 24.55 -1.81
C LEU A 244 17.60 25.20 -1.47
N LYS A 245 16.75 24.57 -0.68
CA LYS A 245 15.45 25.11 -0.26
C LYS A 245 15.43 25.44 1.23
N GLU A 246 14.43 26.23 1.62
CA GLU A 246 14.07 26.45 3.01
C GLU A 246 12.72 25.85 3.32
N VAL A 247 12.58 25.20 4.47
CA VAL A 247 11.36 24.51 4.88
C VAL A 247 11.01 24.89 6.30
N ALA A 248 9.77 25.27 6.51
CA ALA A 248 9.18 25.46 7.84
C ALA A 248 8.41 24.19 8.24
N ALA A 249 8.45 23.89 9.54
CA ALA A 249 7.64 22.84 10.16
C ALA A 249 6.64 23.47 11.13
N GLY A 250 5.39 22.93 11.18
CA GLY A 250 4.36 23.45 12.06
C GLY A 250 3.05 22.67 11.97
N SER A 251 2.12 22.92 12.91
CA SER A 251 0.82 22.25 12.94
C SER A 251 -0.06 22.69 11.76
N GLY A 252 -0.85 21.76 11.23
CA GLY A 252 -1.84 22.03 10.17
C GLY A 252 -1.26 22.24 8.76
N LEU A 253 0.07 22.28 8.58
CA LEU A 253 0.69 22.56 7.28
C LEU A 253 0.38 21.48 6.24
N TRP A 254 0.12 20.24 6.65
CA TRP A 254 -0.34 19.18 5.74
C TRP A 254 -1.72 19.44 5.10
N LEU A 255 -2.47 20.40 5.63
CA LEU A 255 -3.77 20.78 5.07
C LEU A 255 -3.70 21.98 4.10
N ALA A 256 -2.53 22.63 3.97
CA ALA A 256 -2.36 23.82 3.12
C ALA A 256 -2.75 23.55 1.67
N ASN A 257 -2.37 22.37 1.13
CA ASN A 257 -2.69 21.99 -0.25
C ASN A 257 -4.19 21.92 -0.55
N TYR A 258 -5.03 21.60 0.43
CA TYR A 258 -6.48 21.55 0.23
C TYR A 258 -7.09 22.97 0.10
N GLY A 259 -6.43 23.97 0.69
CA GLY A 259 -6.81 25.37 0.47
C GLY A 259 -6.34 25.90 -0.88
N GLU A 260 -5.14 25.53 -1.33
CA GLU A 260 -4.57 25.93 -2.61
C GLU A 260 -5.19 25.18 -3.79
N TYR A 261 -5.44 23.86 -3.62
CA TYR A 261 -6.02 22.97 -4.63
C TYR A 261 -7.29 22.28 -4.09
N PRO A 262 -8.45 22.96 -4.03
CA PRO A 262 -9.67 22.42 -3.39
C PRO A 262 -10.16 21.09 -3.95
N TRP A 263 -9.86 20.77 -5.21
CA TRP A 263 -10.20 19.49 -5.84
C TRP A 263 -9.55 18.28 -5.14
N MET A 264 -8.45 18.48 -4.42
CA MET A 264 -7.78 17.41 -3.65
C MET A 264 -8.65 16.86 -2.52
N ILE A 265 -9.66 17.62 -2.05
CA ILE A 265 -10.65 17.17 -1.07
C ILE A 265 -11.42 15.93 -1.58
N ALA A 266 -11.47 15.73 -2.88
CA ALA A 266 -12.07 14.53 -3.46
C ALA A 266 -11.43 13.24 -2.94
N ALA A 267 -10.11 13.24 -2.61
CA ALA A 267 -9.42 12.05 -2.14
C ALA A 267 -9.96 11.52 -0.79
N PRO A 268 -9.97 12.28 0.31
CA PRO A 268 -10.55 11.82 1.56
C PRO A 268 -12.05 11.54 1.44
N VAL A 269 -12.80 12.31 0.65
CA VAL A 269 -14.24 12.07 0.42
C VAL A 269 -14.47 10.73 -0.27
N VAL A 270 -13.72 10.40 -1.33
CA VAL A 270 -13.80 9.11 -2.03
C VAL A 270 -13.40 7.97 -1.10
N GLY A 271 -12.36 8.14 -0.28
CA GLY A 271 -11.94 7.14 0.70
C GLY A 271 -13.03 6.81 1.72
N VAL A 272 -13.57 7.84 2.36
CA VAL A 272 -14.66 7.68 3.36
C VAL A 272 -15.93 7.12 2.70
N ALA A 273 -16.36 7.68 1.56
CA ALA A 273 -17.54 7.22 0.84
C ALA A 273 -17.40 5.76 0.40
N GLY A 274 -16.23 5.38 -0.14
CA GLY A 274 -15.93 4.00 -0.52
C GLY A 274 -16.05 3.04 0.67
N GLY A 275 -15.47 3.41 1.82
CA GLY A 275 -15.55 2.60 3.04
C GLY A 275 -16.96 2.48 3.60
N VAL A 276 -17.72 3.58 3.65
CA VAL A 276 -19.12 3.59 4.12
C VAL A 276 -20.00 2.77 3.17
N LEU A 277 -19.85 2.92 1.85
CA LEU A 277 -20.60 2.12 0.88
C LEU A 277 -20.26 0.63 0.99
N ALA A 278 -18.98 0.28 1.17
CA ALA A 278 -18.57 -1.10 1.39
C ALA A 278 -19.19 -1.69 2.66
N LEU A 279 -19.25 -0.91 3.75
CA LEU A 279 -19.92 -1.28 5.00
C LEU A 279 -21.41 -1.56 4.79
N LEU A 280 -22.12 -0.68 4.10
CA LEU A 280 -23.55 -0.80 3.83
C LEU A 280 -23.86 -1.99 2.90
N LEU A 281 -23.03 -2.19 1.88
CA LEU A 281 -23.19 -3.26 0.90
C LEU A 281 -22.64 -4.62 1.36
N ALA A 282 -21.98 -4.70 2.53
CA ALA A 282 -21.34 -5.93 3.01
C ALA A 282 -22.29 -7.13 3.11
N GLY A 283 -23.59 -6.90 3.42
CA GLY A 283 -24.61 -7.94 3.47
C GLY A 283 -25.40 -8.15 2.17
N SER A 284 -25.17 -7.33 1.14
CA SER A 284 -25.91 -7.38 -0.12
C SER A 284 -25.39 -8.47 -1.06
N LYS A 285 -26.14 -8.75 -2.13
CA LYS A 285 -25.71 -9.63 -3.24
C LYS A 285 -24.82 -8.90 -4.26
N GLN A 286 -24.54 -7.60 -4.07
CA GLN A 286 -23.72 -6.78 -4.95
C GLN A 286 -22.23 -6.96 -4.66
N GLU A 287 -21.71 -8.16 -4.81
CA GLU A 287 -20.34 -8.54 -4.42
C GLU A 287 -19.27 -7.73 -5.15
N LYS A 288 -19.42 -7.53 -6.49
CA LYS A 288 -18.47 -6.78 -7.32
C LYS A 288 -18.46 -5.29 -6.96
N THR A 289 -19.64 -4.69 -6.74
CA THR A 289 -19.77 -3.29 -6.32
C THR A 289 -19.13 -3.09 -4.95
N THR A 290 -19.34 -4.03 -4.02
CA THR A 290 -18.72 -4.00 -2.70
C THR A 290 -17.19 -4.05 -2.79
N PHE A 291 -16.64 -4.92 -3.63
CA PHE A 291 -15.20 -5.01 -3.88
C PHE A 291 -14.65 -3.71 -4.50
N PHE A 292 -15.35 -3.13 -5.46
CA PHE A 292 -14.98 -1.84 -6.04
C PHE A 292 -14.98 -0.72 -4.98
N CYS A 293 -15.97 -0.67 -4.10
CA CYS A 293 -16.05 0.32 -3.01
C CYS A 293 -14.86 0.20 -2.03
N THR A 294 -14.40 -1.02 -1.71
CA THR A 294 -13.19 -1.19 -0.91
C THR A 294 -11.93 -0.76 -1.66
N GLY A 295 -11.87 -0.90 -2.97
CA GLY A 295 -10.82 -0.33 -3.81
C GLY A 295 -10.81 1.21 -3.78
N LEU A 296 -12.00 1.84 -3.79
CA LEU A 296 -12.11 3.31 -3.62
C LEU A 296 -11.64 3.78 -2.25
N LEU A 297 -11.94 3.01 -1.17
CA LEU A 297 -11.41 3.30 0.16
C LEU A 297 -9.87 3.35 0.14
N ILE A 298 -9.22 2.32 -0.40
CA ILE A 298 -7.76 2.24 -0.49
C ILE A 298 -7.20 3.40 -1.32
N THR A 299 -7.76 3.62 -2.50
CA THR A 299 -7.34 4.69 -3.40
C THR A 299 -7.46 6.06 -2.74
N GLY A 300 -8.58 6.33 -2.08
CA GLY A 300 -8.82 7.58 -1.37
C GLY A 300 -7.86 7.81 -0.20
N VAL A 301 -7.55 6.77 0.59
CA VAL A 301 -6.58 6.86 1.70
C VAL A 301 -5.17 7.17 1.17
N ILE A 302 -4.71 6.47 0.13
CA ILE A 302 -3.37 6.68 -0.45
C ILE A 302 -3.27 8.06 -1.09
N LEU A 303 -4.27 8.47 -1.87
CA LEU A 303 -4.29 9.82 -2.47
C LEU A 303 -4.34 10.92 -1.41
N THR A 304 -5.06 10.72 -0.31
CA THR A 304 -5.09 11.70 0.79
C THR A 304 -3.70 11.90 1.38
N ALA A 305 -2.98 10.81 1.67
CA ALA A 305 -1.60 10.90 2.16
C ALA A 305 -0.69 11.59 1.13
N GLY A 306 -0.76 11.21 -0.15
CA GLY A 306 0.05 11.80 -1.22
C GLY A 306 -0.23 13.29 -1.42
N PHE A 307 -1.49 13.71 -1.45
CA PHE A 307 -1.89 15.11 -1.64
C PHE A 307 -1.56 15.97 -0.42
N SER A 308 -1.76 15.45 0.80
CA SER A 308 -1.36 16.16 2.01
C SER A 308 0.15 16.43 2.04
N MET A 309 0.96 15.42 1.68
CA MET A 309 2.41 15.54 1.71
C MET A 309 3.01 16.29 0.52
N PHE A 310 2.30 16.44 -0.60
CA PHE A 310 2.85 17.09 -1.80
C PHE A 310 3.38 18.50 -1.48
N PRO A 311 4.58 18.88 -1.96
CA PRO A 311 5.47 18.14 -2.84
C PRO A 311 6.50 17.22 -2.11
N PHE A 312 6.37 17.02 -0.81
CA PHE A 312 7.29 16.18 -0.03
C PHE A 312 7.05 14.69 -0.33
N ILE A 313 8.15 13.95 -0.47
CA ILE A 313 8.15 12.48 -0.57
C ILE A 313 8.64 11.89 0.75
N MET A 314 9.72 12.44 1.31
CA MET A 314 10.29 12.01 2.58
C MET A 314 10.75 13.24 3.39
N PRO A 315 9.90 13.74 4.28
CA PRO A 315 10.26 14.87 5.16
C PRO A 315 11.30 14.48 6.20
N SER A 316 12.21 15.40 6.52
CA SER A 316 13.17 15.26 7.61
C SER A 316 12.71 16.03 8.85
N SER A 317 12.59 15.32 9.97
CA SER A 317 12.29 15.94 11.26
C SER A 317 13.53 16.53 11.96
N LEU A 318 14.74 16.12 11.54
CA LEU A 318 15.99 16.54 12.14
C LEU A 318 16.53 17.84 11.51
N ASP A 319 16.51 17.91 10.19
CA ASP A 319 16.86 19.11 9.41
C ASP A 319 15.81 19.27 8.29
N PRO A 320 14.82 20.17 8.44
CA PRO A 320 13.77 20.37 7.46
C PRO A 320 14.28 20.63 6.04
N ARG A 321 15.46 21.29 5.85
CA ARG A 321 16.08 21.50 4.53
C ARG A 321 16.45 20.20 3.84
N SER A 322 16.85 19.18 4.63
CA SER A 322 17.17 17.84 4.12
C SER A 322 15.95 17.05 3.65
N SER A 323 14.74 17.55 3.84
CA SER A 323 13.52 16.90 3.34
C SER A 323 13.59 16.69 1.84
N LEU A 324 13.15 15.52 1.38
CA LEU A 324 13.17 15.14 -0.04
C LEU A 324 11.81 15.43 -0.67
N THR A 325 11.84 16.16 -1.79
CA THR A 325 10.65 16.56 -2.52
C THR A 325 10.66 16.05 -3.97
N VAL A 326 9.51 16.16 -4.62
CA VAL A 326 9.35 15.86 -6.05
C VAL A 326 10.36 16.65 -6.90
N TRP A 327 10.76 17.86 -6.44
CA TRP A 327 11.52 18.79 -7.26
C TRP A 327 13.05 18.63 -7.16
N ASP A 328 13.55 18.17 -6.02
CA ASP A 328 14.96 18.24 -5.65
C ASP A 328 15.63 16.90 -5.33
N SER A 329 14.93 15.78 -5.55
CA SER A 329 15.45 14.43 -5.25
C SER A 329 15.43 13.49 -6.45
N THR A 330 15.08 13.98 -7.64
CA THR A 330 14.93 13.17 -8.85
C THR A 330 16.25 12.85 -9.53
N SER A 331 16.23 11.79 -10.31
CA SER A 331 17.25 11.43 -11.28
C SER A 331 17.33 12.44 -12.44
N SER A 332 18.27 12.26 -13.38
CA SER A 332 18.48 13.16 -14.50
C SER A 332 17.27 13.25 -15.44
N HIS A 333 17.15 14.37 -16.17
CA HIS A 333 16.13 14.59 -17.17
C HIS A 333 16.08 13.45 -18.21
N MET A 334 17.25 13.01 -18.70
CA MET A 334 17.35 11.92 -19.68
C MET A 334 16.87 10.60 -19.10
N THR A 335 17.25 10.26 -17.86
CA THR A 335 16.79 9.04 -17.19
C THR A 335 15.27 9.00 -17.09
N LEU A 336 14.64 10.10 -16.64
CA LEU A 336 13.19 10.16 -16.53
C LEU A 336 12.48 10.02 -17.88
N GLN A 337 13.07 10.57 -18.98
CA GLN A 337 12.52 10.42 -20.33
C GLN A 337 12.61 8.96 -20.83
N VAL A 338 13.75 8.31 -20.69
CA VAL A 338 13.94 6.90 -21.11
C VAL A 338 12.99 5.98 -20.36
N MET A 339 12.88 6.18 -19.04
CA MET A 339 11.94 5.42 -18.21
C MET A 339 10.48 5.67 -18.62
N LEU A 340 10.10 6.91 -18.92
CA LEU A 340 8.74 7.24 -19.36
C LEU A 340 8.40 6.55 -20.69
N PHE A 341 9.34 6.52 -21.62
CA PHE A 341 9.18 5.78 -22.87
C PHE A 341 8.94 4.28 -22.60
N ALA A 342 9.72 3.65 -21.72
CA ALA A 342 9.52 2.28 -21.33
C ALA A 342 8.14 2.05 -20.71
N VAL A 343 7.68 2.93 -19.81
CA VAL A 343 6.34 2.84 -19.21
C VAL A 343 5.23 2.91 -20.26
N ILE A 344 5.32 3.85 -21.23
CA ILE A 344 4.32 4.00 -22.29
C ILE A 344 4.22 2.72 -23.15
N VAL A 345 5.33 2.01 -23.36
CA VAL A 345 5.34 0.77 -24.16
C VAL A 345 4.88 -0.43 -23.34
N PHE A 346 5.44 -0.64 -22.14
CA PHE A 346 5.27 -1.88 -21.41
C PHE A 346 4.01 -1.89 -20.51
N LEU A 347 3.61 -0.76 -19.94
CA LEU A 347 2.46 -0.71 -19.03
C LEU A 347 1.15 -1.15 -19.71
N PRO A 348 0.81 -0.71 -20.95
CA PRO A 348 -0.37 -1.22 -21.64
C PRO A 348 -0.36 -2.74 -21.84
N ILE A 349 0.81 -3.32 -22.16
CA ILE A 349 0.96 -4.78 -22.34
C ILE A 349 0.68 -5.51 -21.02
N VAL A 350 1.26 -5.01 -19.92
CA VAL A 350 1.03 -5.57 -18.58
C VAL A 350 -0.46 -5.49 -18.19
N LEU A 351 -1.09 -4.35 -18.40
CA LEU A 351 -2.52 -4.15 -18.08
C LEU A 351 -3.42 -5.07 -18.94
N LEU A 352 -3.10 -5.26 -20.21
CA LEU A 352 -3.86 -6.13 -21.10
C LEU A 352 -3.79 -7.59 -20.66
N TYR A 353 -2.58 -8.13 -20.43
CA TYR A 353 -2.47 -9.53 -20.03
C TYR A 353 -2.98 -9.76 -18.60
N THR A 354 -2.78 -8.84 -17.67
CA THR A 354 -3.33 -8.93 -16.31
C THR A 354 -4.85 -8.94 -16.35
N SER A 355 -5.47 -8.06 -17.14
CA SER A 355 -6.92 -8.02 -17.33
C SER A 355 -7.44 -9.33 -17.94
N TRP A 356 -6.67 -9.91 -18.87
CA TRP A 356 -7.01 -11.22 -19.46
C TRP A 356 -6.95 -12.34 -18.41
N VAL A 357 -5.91 -12.40 -17.57
CA VAL A 357 -5.80 -13.37 -16.47
C VAL A 357 -6.99 -13.27 -15.52
N TYR A 358 -7.34 -12.07 -15.07
CA TYR A 358 -8.52 -11.89 -14.20
C TYR A 358 -9.84 -12.30 -14.87
N ARG A 359 -9.94 -12.15 -16.19
CA ARG A 359 -11.10 -12.61 -16.96
C ARG A 359 -11.16 -14.13 -17.04
N VAL A 360 -10.03 -14.81 -17.26
CA VAL A 360 -9.94 -16.27 -17.31
C VAL A 360 -10.23 -16.88 -15.93
N MET A 361 -9.64 -16.31 -14.89
CA MET A 361 -9.78 -16.77 -13.50
C MET A 361 -11.07 -16.28 -12.82
N ARG A 362 -12.03 -15.74 -13.60
CA ARG A 362 -13.34 -15.33 -13.04
C ARG A 362 -14.13 -16.55 -12.58
N GLY A 363 -14.98 -16.36 -11.59
CA GLY A 363 -15.82 -17.42 -11.04
C GLY A 363 -15.58 -17.63 -9.56
N LYS A 364 -16.38 -18.49 -8.97
CA LYS A 364 -16.30 -18.83 -7.56
C LYS A 364 -15.50 -20.11 -7.36
N VAL A 365 -14.69 -20.14 -6.31
CA VAL A 365 -13.98 -21.33 -5.87
C VAL A 365 -14.90 -22.08 -4.91
N THR A 366 -15.25 -23.32 -5.30
CA THR A 366 -16.16 -24.19 -4.55
C THR A 366 -15.50 -25.54 -4.27
N HIS A 367 -16.12 -26.37 -3.44
CA HIS A 367 -15.72 -27.76 -3.24
C HIS A 367 -15.56 -28.50 -4.57
N GLN A 368 -16.59 -28.40 -5.43
CA GLN A 368 -16.58 -29.04 -6.75
C GLN A 368 -15.38 -28.58 -7.61
N THR A 369 -15.07 -27.28 -7.59
CA THR A 369 -13.90 -26.72 -8.30
C THR A 369 -12.59 -27.33 -7.82
N LEU A 370 -12.45 -27.56 -6.49
CA LEU A 370 -11.26 -28.21 -5.93
C LEU A 370 -11.13 -29.67 -6.33
N GLU A 371 -12.27 -30.41 -6.38
CA GLU A 371 -12.30 -31.81 -6.76
C GLU A 371 -11.94 -32.00 -8.25
N GLU A 372 -12.50 -31.16 -9.13
CA GLU A 372 -12.26 -31.20 -10.57
C GLU A 372 -10.81 -30.84 -10.94
N ASN A 373 -10.16 -30.00 -10.14
CA ASN A 373 -8.82 -29.45 -10.43
C ASN A 373 -7.77 -29.84 -9.39
N LYS A 374 -7.87 -31.03 -8.79
CA LYS A 374 -6.98 -31.52 -7.69
C LYS A 374 -5.48 -31.40 -7.96
N HIS A 375 -5.07 -31.48 -9.24
CA HIS A 375 -3.65 -31.49 -9.63
C HIS A 375 -3.09 -30.10 -9.97
N SER A 376 -3.95 -29.10 -10.16
CA SER A 376 -3.58 -27.74 -10.56
C SER A 376 -3.89 -26.66 -9.53
N MET A 377 -4.53 -27.02 -8.41
CA MET A 377 -4.88 -26.11 -7.31
C MET A 377 -4.03 -26.38 -6.06
N TYR A 378 -3.75 -25.31 -5.33
CA TYR A 378 -3.01 -25.34 -4.05
C TYR A 378 -3.69 -26.19 -2.97
#